data_912583719a31f76eb39f09a3f7930721
#
_entry.id   912583719a31f76eb39f09a3f7930721
#
_cell.length_a   1.000
_cell.length_b   1.000
_cell.length_c   1.000
_cell.angle_alpha   90.00
_cell.angle_beta   90.00
_cell.angle_gamma   90.00
#
_symmetry.space_group_name_H-M   'P 1'
#
loop_
_entity.id
_entity.type
_entity.pdbx_description
1 polymer ?
#
loop_
_entity_poly.entity_id
_entity_poly.type
_entity_poly.pdbx_seq_one_letter_code
_entity_poly.pdbx_strand_id
1 'polypeptide(L)'
;MRFVFFADLHLDSHFAWAPPEVGRQRRQSLRDTLEAIVRLADEVDADAILSGGDLYEHDRFTPDTAKFLQKMFNETSRRVILAPGNHDWLGPESLYHRVSWASHVSVFTENRLRPIELAEGLTLWGAAHRAPANTDGFLDQFCVDRGGVNLALFHGSERGSFTFEDDAKKPHAPFDATAIPAAGLHHAFVGHYHRPCDGEHHTYPGNPDPLTFGETGERGAVVVEVLDDGSIHRRRHRVAQSEMHDVAVDVSGCASRQDVRQRVKEALAGRGGLVRVTLHGELDPDVDLHLATDLTAASLGVADRVPAIVVRRGSLRAAYDIDAIKAEQTVRGQFVRDVLDAGLDPEETRRVITTGLRALDGRDVLEVE
;
A
#
# COMPACT_ATOMS: atom_id res chain seq x y z
N MET A 1 -1.68 13.12 27.90
CA MET A 1 -0.45 13.06 27.08
C MET A 1 -0.82 12.93 25.62
N ARG A 2 -0.08 13.58 24.70
CA ARG A 2 -0.42 13.60 23.26
C ARG A 2 0.69 12.98 22.43
N PHE A 3 0.33 12.13 21.44
CA PHE A 3 1.28 11.47 20.54
C PHE A 3 0.91 11.71 19.08
N VAL A 4 1.92 11.70 18.20
CA VAL A 4 1.72 11.46 16.77
C VAL A 4 2.15 10.02 16.47
N PHE A 5 1.20 9.20 16.04
CA PHE A 5 1.41 7.78 15.73
C PHE A 5 1.35 7.54 14.22
N PHE A 6 2.33 6.82 13.70
CA PHE A 6 2.37 6.34 12.32
C PHE A 6 3.02 4.96 12.24
N ALA A 7 2.87 4.27 11.11
CA ALA A 7 3.52 3.00 10.79
C ALA A 7 3.63 2.83 9.27
N ASP A 8 4.31 1.80 8.80
CA ASP A 8 4.28 1.33 7.41
C ASP A 8 4.69 2.42 6.38
N LEU A 9 5.74 3.19 6.70
CA LEU A 9 6.26 4.25 5.82
C LEU A 9 7.07 3.69 4.64
N HIS A 10 7.79 2.57 4.86
CA HIS A 10 8.56 1.84 3.86
C HIS A 10 9.51 2.71 3.04
N LEU A 11 10.36 3.50 3.70
CA LEU A 11 11.44 4.23 3.01
C LEU A 11 12.26 3.27 2.15
N ASP A 12 12.69 3.74 0.99
CA ASP A 12 13.41 2.96 -0.04
C ASP A 12 12.61 1.85 -0.73
N SER A 13 11.29 1.87 -0.66
CA SER A 13 10.41 1.02 -1.46
C SER A 13 10.79 1.01 -2.93
N HIS A 14 10.73 -0.19 -3.55
CA HIS A 14 11.18 -0.39 -4.93
C HIS A 14 10.28 0.27 -5.97
N PHE A 15 8.98 0.33 -5.74
CA PHE A 15 7.98 0.81 -6.71
C PHE A 15 8.15 0.13 -8.09
N ALA A 16 8.19 -1.22 -8.08
CA ALA A 16 8.43 -2.03 -9.30
C ALA A 16 7.42 -1.74 -10.44
N TRP A 17 6.25 -1.21 -10.10
CA TRP A 17 5.22 -0.82 -11.04
C TRP A 17 5.52 0.49 -11.78
N ALA A 18 6.46 1.31 -11.27
CA ALA A 18 6.72 2.66 -11.73
C ALA A 18 7.96 2.73 -12.66
N PRO A 19 7.95 3.60 -13.69
CA PRO A 19 9.16 3.99 -14.38
C PRO A 19 10.21 4.54 -13.40
N PRO A 20 11.52 4.42 -13.71
CA PRO A 20 12.60 4.80 -12.78
C PRO A 20 12.48 6.23 -12.23
N GLU A 21 12.07 7.19 -13.05
CA GLU A 21 11.89 8.59 -12.64
C GLU A 21 10.76 8.73 -11.61
N VAL A 22 9.61 8.14 -11.90
CA VAL A 22 8.45 8.13 -10.99
C VAL A 22 8.80 7.40 -9.70
N GLY A 23 9.53 6.29 -9.76
CA GLY A 23 10.03 5.59 -8.59
C GLY A 23 10.96 6.45 -7.71
N ARG A 24 11.81 7.28 -8.32
CA ARG A 24 12.65 8.25 -7.57
C ARG A 24 11.79 9.32 -6.88
N GLN A 25 10.84 9.89 -7.59
CA GLN A 25 9.90 10.88 -7.03
C GLN A 25 9.09 10.28 -5.87
N ARG A 26 8.62 9.04 -6.03
CA ARG A 26 7.89 8.34 -4.97
C ARG A 26 8.73 8.15 -3.70
N ARG A 27 9.99 7.74 -3.83
CA ARG A 27 10.90 7.62 -2.66
C ARG A 27 11.15 8.97 -2.00
N GLN A 28 11.24 10.07 -2.78
CA GLN A 28 11.32 11.42 -2.20
C GLN A 28 10.03 11.78 -1.47
N SER A 29 8.85 11.48 -2.04
CA SER A 29 7.56 11.75 -1.37
C SER A 29 7.45 11.04 -0.02
N LEU A 30 7.99 9.81 0.14
CA LEU A 30 8.01 9.14 1.45
C LEU A 30 8.87 9.89 2.48
N ARG A 31 9.99 10.48 2.05
CA ARG A 31 10.82 11.33 2.92
C ARG A 31 10.06 12.60 3.31
N ASP A 32 9.46 13.28 2.35
CA ASP A 32 8.66 14.48 2.58
C ASP A 32 7.46 14.19 3.51
N THR A 33 6.91 12.97 3.42
CA THR A 33 5.85 12.50 4.33
C THR A 33 6.37 12.36 5.77
N LEU A 34 7.58 11.81 5.98
CA LEU A 34 8.17 11.76 7.32
C LEU A 34 8.45 13.17 7.87
N GLU A 35 8.94 14.07 7.03
CA GLU A 35 9.11 15.48 7.43
C GLU A 35 7.77 16.12 7.84
N ALA A 36 6.70 15.81 7.11
CA ALA A 36 5.36 16.29 7.47
C ALA A 36 4.84 15.69 8.79
N ILE A 37 5.16 14.42 9.08
CA ILE A 37 4.82 13.78 10.38
C ILE A 37 5.55 14.47 11.53
N VAL A 38 6.85 14.72 11.39
CA VAL A 38 7.63 15.40 12.42
C VAL A 38 7.12 16.83 12.63
N ARG A 39 6.84 17.56 11.55
CA ARG A 39 6.25 18.91 11.61
C ARG A 39 4.86 18.89 12.28
N LEU A 40 4.02 17.91 11.95
CA LEU A 40 2.71 17.75 12.61
C LEU A 40 2.87 17.58 14.13
N ALA A 41 3.89 16.85 14.59
CA ALA A 41 4.13 16.67 16.00
C ALA A 41 4.45 18.01 16.72
N ASP A 42 5.15 18.91 16.04
CA ASP A 42 5.39 20.26 16.55
C ASP A 42 4.13 21.13 16.50
N GLU A 43 3.37 21.08 15.42
CA GLU A 43 2.13 21.86 15.24
C GLU A 43 1.06 21.53 16.30
N VAL A 44 0.97 20.26 16.70
CA VAL A 44 -0.03 19.82 17.68
C VAL A 44 0.54 19.79 19.11
N ASP A 45 1.78 20.23 19.30
CA ASP A 45 2.51 20.17 20.57
C ASP A 45 2.50 18.76 21.18
N ALA A 46 2.89 17.76 20.39
CA ALA A 46 2.93 16.38 20.83
C ALA A 46 4.07 16.14 21.82
N ASP A 47 3.83 15.31 22.81
CA ASP A 47 4.85 14.86 23.77
C ASP A 47 5.82 13.84 23.14
N ALA A 48 5.29 13.03 22.20
CA ALA A 48 6.09 12.00 21.54
C ALA A 48 5.59 11.68 20.12
N ILE A 49 6.51 11.10 19.31
CA ILE A 49 6.26 10.48 18.03
C ILE A 49 6.44 8.97 18.20
N LEU A 50 5.43 8.18 17.81
CA LEU A 50 5.44 6.72 17.88
C LEU A 50 5.48 6.14 16.47
N SER A 51 6.41 5.21 16.20
CA SER A 51 6.44 4.41 14.97
C SER A 51 6.11 2.96 15.27
N GLY A 52 5.03 2.46 14.63
CA GLY A 52 4.57 1.08 14.75
C GLY A 52 5.30 0.09 13.83
N GLY A 53 6.47 0.44 13.29
CA GLY A 53 7.31 -0.44 12.46
C GLY A 53 7.14 -0.23 10.95
N ASP A 54 7.92 -1.00 10.20
CA ASP A 54 8.03 -0.91 8.74
C ASP A 54 8.38 0.53 8.28
N LEU A 55 9.36 1.13 8.98
CA LEU A 55 9.84 2.47 8.71
C LEU A 55 10.65 2.52 7.41
N TYR A 56 11.43 1.47 7.14
CA TYR A 56 12.28 1.36 5.95
C TYR A 56 12.38 -0.08 5.44
N GLU A 57 12.86 -0.26 4.21
CA GLU A 57 13.10 -1.58 3.61
C GLU A 57 14.51 -2.07 3.98
N HIS A 58 14.62 -3.11 4.84
CA HIS A 58 15.89 -3.64 5.36
C HIS A 58 16.88 -4.04 4.24
N ASP A 59 16.39 -4.67 3.19
CA ASP A 59 17.22 -5.17 2.10
C ASP A 59 17.66 -4.08 1.11
N ARG A 60 17.19 -2.83 1.27
CA ARG A 60 17.34 -1.77 0.28
C ARG A 60 17.82 -0.44 0.83
N PHE A 61 17.81 -0.25 2.15
CA PHE A 61 18.21 1.04 2.71
C PHE A 61 19.65 1.41 2.36
N THR A 62 19.88 2.68 2.23
CA THR A 62 21.17 3.26 1.85
C THR A 62 21.81 4.01 3.02
N PRO A 63 23.13 4.30 2.98
CA PRO A 63 23.74 5.21 3.95
C PRO A 63 23.08 6.60 4.00
N ASP A 64 22.49 7.02 2.88
CA ASP A 64 21.75 8.28 2.81
C ASP A 64 20.44 8.20 3.62
N THR A 65 19.72 7.09 3.54
CA THR A 65 18.52 6.85 4.34
C THR A 65 18.84 6.81 5.83
N ALA A 66 19.97 6.19 6.21
CA ALA A 66 20.43 6.18 7.59
C ALA A 66 20.72 7.62 8.11
N LYS A 67 21.41 8.45 7.31
CA LYS A 67 21.67 9.85 7.66
C LYS A 67 20.38 10.68 7.71
N PHE A 68 19.47 10.44 6.79
CA PHE A 68 18.17 11.12 6.76
C PHE A 68 17.37 10.83 8.03
N LEU A 69 17.20 9.56 8.41
CA LEU A 69 16.50 9.17 9.63
C LEU A 69 17.18 9.69 10.89
N GLN A 70 18.53 9.61 10.95
CA GLN A 70 19.31 10.17 12.03
C GLN A 70 19.04 11.66 12.20
N LYS A 71 19.07 12.41 11.09
CA LYS A 71 18.80 13.85 11.12
C LYS A 71 17.38 14.11 11.61
N MET A 72 16.38 13.49 11.00
CA MET A 72 14.96 13.72 11.31
C MET A 72 14.65 13.48 12.79
N PHE A 73 15.10 12.36 13.34
CA PHE A 73 14.76 12.00 14.72
C PHE A 73 15.68 12.59 15.78
N ASN A 74 16.93 12.94 15.46
CA ASN A 74 17.81 13.58 16.40
C ASN A 74 17.59 15.11 16.52
N GLU A 75 17.08 15.75 15.46
CA GLU A 75 16.86 17.20 15.43
C GLU A 75 15.49 17.61 16.00
N THR A 76 14.52 16.71 16.07
CA THR A 76 13.23 17.02 16.72
C THR A 76 13.40 17.17 18.24
N SER A 77 12.65 18.08 18.84
CA SER A 77 12.59 18.22 20.31
C SER A 77 11.67 17.18 20.96
N ARG A 78 10.91 16.42 20.16
CA ARG A 78 9.93 15.45 20.65
C ARG A 78 10.60 14.13 20.99
N ARG A 79 10.09 13.44 22.00
CA ARG A 79 10.50 12.06 22.26
C ARG A 79 10.11 11.17 21.08
N VAL A 80 11.02 10.31 20.59
CA VAL A 80 10.75 9.40 19.48
C VAL A 80 10.86 7.97 19.96
N ILE A 81 9.85 7.14 19.68
CA ILE A 81 9.81 5.73 20.11
C ILE A 81 9.50 4.86 18.90
N LEU A 82 10.41 3.94 18.60
CA LEU A 82 10.38 3.11 17.40
C LEU A 82 10.23 1.63 17.80
N ALA A 83 9.24 0.96 17.23
CA ALA A 83 9.03 -0.48 17.36
C ALA A 83 9.26 -1.13 15.98
N PRO A 84 10.44 -1.73 15.71
CA PRO A 84 10.75 -2.33 14.41
C PRO A 84 9.74 -3.38 13.97
N GLY A 85 9.30 -3.31 12.70
CA GLY A 85 8.40 -4.25 12.04
C GLY A 85 9.13 -5.38 11.34
N ASN A 86 8.44 -6.05 10.41
CA ASN A 86 9.03 -7.18 9.69
C ASN A 86 9.81 -6.78 8.43
N HIS A 87 9.59 -5.58 7.86
CA HIS A 87 10.41 -5.05 6.78
C HIS A 87 11.67 -4.33 7.28
N ASP A 88 11.65 -3.79 8.48
CA ASP A 88 12.78 -3.11 9.11
C ASP A 88 13.28 -3.84 10.39
N TRP A 89 13.15 -5.16 10.39
CA TRP A 89 13.45 -6.03 11.53
C TRP A 89 14.85 -5.81 12.14
N LEU A 90 14.94 -5.98 13.44
CA LEU A 90 16.16 -5.70 14.21
C LEU A 90 17.14 -6.89 14.15
N GLY A 91 17.80 -7.05 13.00
CA GLY A 91 18.92 -7.98 12.80
C GLY A 91 20.29 -7.35 13.01
N PRO A 92 21.36 -8.13 12.86
CA PRO A 92 22.74 -7.64 13.05
C PRO A 92 23.09 -6.45 12.16
N GLU A 93 22.57 -6.43 10.94
CA GLU A 93 22.84 -5.41 9.92
C GLU A 93 21.77 -4.30 9.87
N SER A 94 20.87 -4.27 10.83
CA SER A 94 19.79 -3.30 10.90
C SER A 94 20.33 -1.87 10.97
N LEU A 95 19.68 -0.97 10.26
CA LEU A 95 19.93 0.48 10.32
C LEU A 95 19.87 0.99 11.75
N TYR A 96 18.99 0.45 12.58
CA TYR A 96 18.85 0.84 13.98
C TYR A 96 20.14 0.69 14.82
N HIS A 97 21.02 -0.26 14.45
CA HIS A 97 22.34 -0.44 15.06
C HIS A 97 23.42 0.44 14.44
N ARG A 98 23.22 0.93 13.23
CA ARG A 98 24.22 1.73 12.49
C ARG A 98 24.11 3.22 12.73
N VAL A 99 23.01 3.66 13.33
CA VAL A 99 22.74 5.07 13.63
C VAL A 99 23.01 5.37 15.10
N SER A 100 23.68 6.47 15.36
CA SER A 100 23.81 7.03 16.73
C SER A 100 22.58 7.88 17.02
N TRP A 101 21.67 7.34 17.80
CA TRP A 101 20.44 8.02 18.21
C TRP A 101 20.70 8.99 19.36
N ALA A 102 20.02 10.14 19.35
CA ALA A 102 19.99 11.06 20.47
C ALA A 102 19.25 10.42 21.67
N SER A 103 19.47 10.94 22.87
CA SER A 103 18.94 10.36 24.12
C SER A 103 17.41 10.33 24.22
N HIS A 104 16.72 11.17 23.47
CA HIS A 104 15.26 11.21 23.41
C HIS A 104 14.66 10.22 22.36
N VAL A 105 15.52 9.52 21.59
CA VAL A 105 15.11 8.48 20.64
C VAL A 105 15.29 7.11 21.28
N SER A 106 14.23 6.35 21.37
CA SER A 106 14.21 5.00 21.93
C SER A 106 13.79 4.00 20.87
N VAL A 107 14.51 2.88 20.76
CA VAL A 107 14.17 1.77 19.87
C VAL A 107 13.92 0.54 20.72
N PHE A 108 12.77 -0.12 20.55
CA PHE A 108 12.54 -1.43 21.15
C PHE A 108 13.44 -2.46 20.48
N THR A 109 14.04 -3.35 21.27
CA THR A 109 15.08 -4.26 20.78
C THR A 109 14.76 -5.74 21.03
N GLU A 110 13.71 -6.05 21.78
CA GLU A 110 13.35 -7.41 22.13
C GLU A 110 12.09 -7.87 21.40
N ASN A 111 12.02 -9.17 21.13
CA ASN A 111 10.84 -9.81 20.52
C ASN A 111 9.73 -10.14 21.54
N ARG A 112 9.66 -9.37 22.61
CA ARG A 112 8.64 -9.44 23.66
C ARG A 112 8.41 -8.04 24.18
N LEU A 113 7.22 -7.80 24.68
CA LEU A 113 6.84 -6.48 25.20
C LEU A 113 7.71 -6.06 26.38
N ARG A 114 8.30 -4.88 26.28
CA ARG A 114 9.13 -4.23 27.30
C ARG A 114 8.60 -2.84 27.63
N PRO A 115 8.64 -2.43 28.89
CA PRO A 115 8.10 -1.15 29.29
C PRO A 115 9.04 0.01 29.03
N ILE A 116 8.48 1.13 28.60
CA ILE A 116 9.05 2.47 28.64
C ILE A 116 8.08 3.35 29.42
N GLU A 117 8.53 3.96 30.50
CA GLU A 117 7.73 4.97 31.22
C GLU A 117 7.67 6.26 30.39
N LEU A 118 6.45 6.69 30.08
CA LEU A 118 6.20 7.93 29.33
C LEU A 118 5.99 9.11 30.26
N ALA A 119 5.25 8.89 31.33
CA ALA A 119 4.99 9.81 32.42
C ALA A 119 4.64 9.00 33.68
N GLU A 120 4.55 9.66 34.84
CA GLU A 120 4.07 9.02 36.07
C GLU A 120 2.68 8.37 35.85
N GLY A 121 2.59 7.08 36.09
CA GLY A 121 1.37 6.30 35.88
C GLY A 121 1.01 5.98 34.42
N LEU A 122 1.87 6.28 33.44
CA LEU A 122 1.66 5.96 32.03
C LEU A 122 2.85 5.18 31.46
N THR A 123 2.61 3.92 31.10
CA THR A 123 3.63 3.00 30.56
C THR A 123 3.29 2.59 29.12
N LEU A 124 4.28 2.63 28.23
CA LEU A 124 4.23 2.09 26.87
C LEU A 124 5.01 0.79 26.81
N TRP A 125 4.35 -0.29 26.45
CA TRP A 125 4.94 -1.62 26.26
C TRP A 125 5.19 -1.86 24.78
N GLY A 126 6.43 -2.06 24.38
CA GLY A 126 6.75 -2.25 22.96
C GLY A 126 7.64 -3.46 22.72
N ALA A 127 7.59 -3.94 21.49
CA ALA A 127 8.35 -5.07 20.99
C ALA A 127 8.92 -4.79 19.60
N ALA A 128 9.96 -5.53 19.21
CA ALA A 128 10.58 -5.47 17.90
C ALA A 128 10.54 -6.83 17.21
N HIS A 129 10.30 -6.83 15.92
CA HIS A 129 10.61 -8.00 15.10
C HIS A 129 12.13 -8.22 15.06
N ARG A 130 12.57 -9.46 15.27
CA ARG A 130 13.98 -9.88 15.23
C ARG A 130 14.31 -10.67 13.98
N ALA A 131 13.30 -10.93 13.14
CA ALA A 131 13.38 -11.62 11.85
C ALA A 131 12.29 -11.10 10.92
N PRO A 132 12.46 -11.26 9.58
CA PRO A 132 11.48 -10.79 8.60
C PRO A 132 10.20 -11.63 8.56
N ALA A 133 10.19 -12.79 9.19
CA ALA A 133 9.06 -13.71 9.20
C ALA A 133 9.05 -14.61 10.44
N ASN A 134 7.92 -15.31 10.66
CA ASN A 134 7.72 -16.30 11.72
C ASN A 134 7.91 -15.72 13.14
N THR A 135 7.48 -14.49 13.37
CA THR A 135 7.43 -13.90 14.71
C THR A 135 6.14 -14.35 15.39
N ASP A 136 6.27 -14.91 16.60
CA ASP A 136 5.14 -15.29 17.45
C ASP A 136 4.37 -14.06 17.97
N GLY A 137 3.16 -14.24 18.46
CA GLY A 137 2.33 -13.18 18.98
C GLY A 137 2.97 -12.50 20.20
N PHE A 138 3.13 -11.17 20.18
CA PHE A 138 3.73 -10.42 21.30
C PHE A 138 2.85 -10.40 22.55
N LEU A 139 1.56 -10.66 22.41
CA LEU A 139 0.61 -10.77 23.51
C LEU A 139 0.54 -12.19 24.10
N ASP A 140 1.18 -13.16 23.46
CA ASP A 140 1.19 -14.54 23.96
C ASP A 140 1.86 -14.62 25.33
N GLN A 141 1.10 -15.05 26.36
CA GLN A 141 1.54 -15.12 27.75
C GLN A 141 1.98 -13.78 28.38
N PHE A 142 1.70 -12.64 27.73
CA PHE A 142 1.98 -11.33 28.27
C PHE A 142 0.87 -10.89 29.22
N CYS A 143 1.26 -10.31 30.36
CA CYS A 143 0.36 -9.66 31.29
C CYS A 143 1.07 -8.44 31.90
N VAL A 144 0.34 -7.34 32.00
CA VAL A 144 0.83 -6.12 32.64
C VAL A 144 1.05 -6.37 34.14
N ASP A 145 2.22 -5.99 34.63
CA ASP A 145 2.64 -6.11 36.03
C ASP A 145 2.67 -4.78 36.79
N ARG A 146 2.10 -3.70 36.20
CA ARG A 146 2.15 -2.34 36.72
C ARG A 146 0.77 -1.71 36.80
N GLY A 147 0.60 -0.83 37.80
CA GLY A 147 -0.57 0.04 37.89
C GLY A 147 -0.54 1.19 36.88
N GLY A 148 -1.63 1.94 36.81
CA GLY A 148 -1.79 3.08 35.92
C GLY A 148 -2.23 2.70 34.50
N VAL A 149 -2.09 3.64 33.58
CA VAL A 149 -2.44 3.46 32.17
C VAL A 149 -1.34 2.73 31.44
N ASN A 150 -1.68 1.60 30.81
CA ASN A 150 -0.76 0.74 30.10
C ASN A 150 -1.16 0.67 28.63
N LEU A 151 -0.27 1.07 27.74
CA LEU A 151 -0.43 1.09 26.29
C LEU A 151 0.54 0.11 25.66
N ALA A 152 0.25 -0.37 24.44
CA ALA A 152 1.20 -1.16 23.67
C ALA A 152 1.58 -0.49 22.35
N LEU A 153 2.81 -0.74 21.86
CA LEU A 153 3.32 -0.34 20.55
C LEU A 153 4.07 -1.52 19.93
N PHE A 154 3.54 -2.07 18.86
CA PHE A 154 4.18 -3.17 18.15
C PHE A 154 3.70 -3.29 16.70
N HIS A 155 4.31 -4.20 15.94
CA HIS A 155 3.94 -4.48 14.58
C HIS A 155 3.38 -5.91 14.50
N GLY A 156 2.13 -6.10 14.03
CA GLY A 156 1.51 -7.42 14.04
C GLY A 156 0.14 -7.51 13.38
N SER A 157 -0.29 -8.75 13.15
CA SER A 157 -1.52 -9.12 12.45
C SER A 157 -2.66 -9.39 13.44
N GLU A 158 -3.68 -8.54 13.46
CA GLU A 158 -4.91 -8.83 14.20
C GLU A 158 -5.74 -9.88 13.44
N ARG A 159 -6.21 -10.91 14.17
CA ARG A 159 -7.03 -11.97 13.61
C ARG A 159 -8.49 -11.55 13.55
N GLY A 160 -9.03 -11.43 12.35
CA GLY A 160 -10.45 -11.16 12.11
C GLY A 160 -10.82 -9.75 11.67
N SER A 161 -9.93 -8.76 11.76
CA SER A 161 -10.20 -7.39 11.25
C SER A 161 -10.23 -7.30 9.73
N PHE A 162 -9.52 -8.17 9.04
CA PHE A 162 -9.48 -8.23 7.59
C PHE A 162 -9.68 -9.67 7.13
N THR A 163 -10.69 -9.91 6.32
CA THR A 163 -10.78 -11.12 5.51
C THR A 163 -9.60 -11.07 4.53
N PHE A 164 -8.58 -11.88 4.81
CA PHE A 164 -7.47 -12.05 3.89
C PHE A 164 -7.99 -12.77 2.67
N GLU A 165 -8.03 -12.10 1.53
CA GLU A 165 -8.17 -12.76 0.23
C GLU A 165 -6.93 -13.58 -0.15
N ASP A 166 -5.89 -13.53 0.69
CA ASP A 166 -4.59 -14.17 0.45
C ASP A 166 -4.26 -15.14 1.60
N ASP A 167 -4.93 -16.30 1.63
CA ASP A 167 -4.68 -17.42 2.56
C ASP A 167 -3.24 -17.96 2.52
N ALA A 168 -2.39 -17.45 1.62
CA ALA A 168 -1.02 -17.88 1.43
C ALA A 168 0.01 -17.15 2.31
N LYS A 169 -0.32 -16.01 2.92
CA LYS A 169 0.61 -15.24 3.76
C LYS A 169 0.47 -15.64 5.23
N LYS A 170 1.56 -16.13 5.82
CA LYS A 170 1.61 -16.37 7.27
C LYS A 170 1.49 -15.01 8.00
N PRO A 171 0.64 -14.94 9.04
CA PRO A 171 0.52 -13.72 9.83
C PRO A 171 1.83 -13.44 10.59
N HIS A 172 2.17 -12.16 10.73
CA HIS A 172 3.31 -11.68 11.52
C HIS A 172 2.84 -11.27 12.91
N ALA A 173 3.49 -11.79 13.97
CA ALA A 173 3.14 -11.53 15.37
C ALA A 173 1.62 -11.49 15.62
N PRO A 174 0.89 -12.59 15.31
CA PRO A 174 -0.57 -12.61 15.31
C PRO A 174 -1.16 -12.43 16.71
N PHE A 175 -2.26 -11.68 16.81
CA PHE A 175 -2.99 -11.49 18.06
C PHE A 175 -4.50 -11.40 17.83
N ASP A 176 -5.26 -11.59 18.89
CA ASP A 176 -6.70 -11.32 18.92
C ASP A 176 -6.93 -9.99 19.63
N ALA A 177 -7.84 -9.14 19.13
CA ALA A 177 -8.12 -7.83 19.74
C ALA A 177 -8.52 -7.93 21.21
N THR A 178 -9.21 -9.02 21.59
CA THR A 178 -9.60 -9.30 22.97
C THR A 178 -8.43 -9.63 23.91
N ALA A 179 -7.27 -10.01 23.35
CA ALA A 179 -6.06 -10.25 24.15
C ALA A 179 -5.48 -8.95 24.73
N ILE A 180 -5.76 -7.80 24.15
CA ILE A 180 -5.27 -6.50 24.61
C ILE A 180 -5.81 -6.19 26.00
N PRO A 181 -7.14 -6.05 26.21
CA PRO A 181 -7.67 -5.82 27.57
C PRO A 181 -7.44 -7.00 28.51
N ALA A 182 -7.43 -8.25 28.01
CA ALA A 182 -7.15 -9.43 28.83
C ALA A 182 -5.72 -9.41 29.40
N ALA A 183 -4.77 -8.82 28.69
CA ALA A 183 -3.41 -8.63 29.16
C ALA A 183 -3.25 -7.41 30.11
N GLY A 184 -4.29 -6.66 30.39
CA GLY A 184 -4.25 -5.45 31.23
C GLY A 184 -3.80 -4.19 30.47
N LEU A 185 -3.82 -4.21 29.15
CA LEU A 185 -3.52 -3.06 28.30
C LEU A 185 -4.81 -2.26 28.02
N HIS A 186 -4.71 -0.94 28.07
CA HIS A 186 -5.84 -0.06 27.75
C HIS A 186 -6.01 0.09 26.23
N HIS A 187 -4.90 0.13 25.50
CA HIS A 187 -4.91 0.26 24.04
C HIS A 187 -3.59 -0.20 23.41
N ALA A 188 -3.65 -0.66 22.14
CA ALA A 188 -2.48 -1.00 21.34
C ALA A 188 -2.39 -0.15 20.06
N PHE A 189 -1.23 0.43 19.82
CA PHE A 189 -0.83 1.10 18.58
C PHE A 189 -0.07 0.09 17.73
N VAL A 190 -0.63 -0.27 16.57
CA VAL A 190 -0.17 -1.44 15.80
C VAL A 190 0.13 -1.04 14.36
N GLY A 191 1.28 -1.45 13.82
CA GLY A 191 1.60 -1.39 12.40
C GLY A 191 1.35 -2.73 11.71
N HIS A 192 1.57 -2.82 10.41
CA HIS A 192 1.50 -3.97 9.52
C HIS A 192 0.38 -3.87 8.47
N TYR A 193 -0.80 -3.44 8.85
CA TYR A 193 -1.86 -3.26 7.89
C TYR A 193 -1.83 -1.85 7.29
N HIS A 194 -1.60 -1.79 5.96
CA HIS A 194 -1.58 -0.52 5.24
C HIS A 194 -2.95 0.17 5.19
N ARG A 195 -4.02 -0.56 5.48
CA ARG A 195 -5.37 0.01 5.58
C ARG A 195 -5.61 0.55 6.98
N PRO A 196 -6.00 1.82 7.13
CA PRO A 196 -6.38 2.39 8.42
C PRO A 196 -7.53 1.63 9.06
N CYS A 197 -7.41 1.35 10.37
CA CYS A 197 -8.48 0.72 11.15
C CYS A 197 -8.41 1.20 12.60
N ASP A 198 -9.54 1.66 13.12
CA ASP A 198 -9.70 2.09 14.51
C ASP A 198 -10.63 1.11 15.24
N GLY A 199 -10.05 0.11 15.91
CA GLY A 199 -10.77 -0.81 16.78
C GLY A 199 -11.05 -0.19 18.15
N GLU A 200 -11.79 -0.91 19.00
CA GLU A 200 -12.07 -0.51 20.38
C GLU A 200 -10.78 -0.42 21.20
N HIS A 201 -9.92 -1.42 21.12
CA HIS A 201 -8.69 -1.53 21.91
C HIS A 201 -7.40 -1.42 21.07
N HIS A 202 -7.48 -1.13 19.76
CA HIS A 202 -6.30 -0.97 18.93
C HIS A 202 -6.50 0.06 17.83
N THR A 203 -5.37 0.54 17.30
CA THR A 203 -5.33 1.47 16.16
C THR A 203 -4.27 1.02 15.19
N TYR A 204 -4.67 0.80 13.92
CA TYR A 204 -3.79 0.77 12.76
C TYR A 204 -3.82 2.13 12.06
N PRO A 205 -2.72 2.86 11.97
CA PRO A 205 -2.71 4.15 11.27
C PRO A 205 -2.85 3.96 9.76
N GLY A 206 -2.50 2.78 9.25
CA GLY A 206 -2.24 2.50 7.84
C GLY A 206 -0.90 3.12 7.40
N ASN A 207 -0.49 2.89 6.16
CA ASN A 207 0.66 3.58 5.63
C ASN A 207 0.34 5.08 5.41
N PRO A 208 1.25 6.00 5.77
CA PRO A 208 0.96 7.44 5.77
C PRO A 208 0.96 8.07 4.38
N ASP A 209 1.54 7.39 3.38
CA ASP A 209 1.53 7.74 1.96
C ASP A 209 1.32 6.45 1.13
N PRO A 210 0.44 6.41 0.12
CA PRO A 210 0.12 5.16 -0.57
C PRO A 210 1.33 4.58 -1.29
N LEU A 211 1.59 3.28 -1.16
CA LEU A 211 2.70 2.57 -1.79
C LEU A 211 2.29 1.91 -3.10
N THR A 212 1.05 1.44 -3.16
CA THR A 212 0.51 0.72 -4.31
C THR A 212 -0.87 1.23 -4.70
N PHE A 213 -1.25 0.94 -5.96
CA PHE A 213 -2.63 1.13 -6.40
C PHE A 213 -3.56 0.19 -5.61
N GLY A 214 -4.75 0.68 -5.27
CA GLY A 214 -5.68 0.00 -4.37
C GLY A 214 -5.62 0.53 -2.93
N GLU A 215 -4.54 1.15 -2.53
CA GLU A 215 -4.44 1.84 -1.24
C GLU A 215 -5.11 3.22 -1.31
N THR A 216 -6.41 3.23 -1.47
CA THR A 216 -7.25 4.43 -1.58
C THR A 216 -7.68 4.95 -0.22
N GLY A 217 -8.27 6.14 -0.20
CA GLY A 217 -8.80 6.77 1.01
C GLY A 217 -7.81 7.72 1.69
N GLU A 218 -8.24 8.25 2.83
CA GLU A 218 -7.47 9.20 3.60
C GLU A 218 -6.26 8.51 4.26
N ARG A 219 -5.07 9.03 3.98
CA ARG A 219 -3.79 8.53 4.47
C ARG A 219 -3.09 9.57 5.32
N GLY A 220 -2.44 9.11 6.39
CA GLY A 220 -1.73 10.06 7.25
C GLY A 220 -1.28 9.47 8.56
N ALA A 221 -0.97 10.35 9.51
CA ALA A 221 -0.65 10.01 10.88
C ALA A 221 -1.85 10.22 11.81
N VAL A 222 -1.86 9.56 12.95
CA VAL A 222 -2.92 9.67 13.96
C VAL A 222 -2.40 10.49 15.13
N VAL A 223 -3.04 11.63 15.40
CA VAL A 223 -2.85 12.35 16.67
C VAL A 223 -3.71 11.66 17.73
N VAL A 224 -3.07 11.27 18.80
CA VAL A 224 -3.64 10.51 19.90
C VAL A 224 -3.55 11.34 21.17
N GLU A 225 -4.65 11.48 21.89
CA GLU A 225 -4.67 12.01 23.25
C GLU A 225 -5.02 10.89 24.22
N VAL A 226 -4.15 10.67 25.19
CA VAL A 226 -4.36 9.73 26.30
C VAL A 226 -4.75 10.52 27.54
N LEU A 227 -5.92 10.23 28.06
CA LEU A 227 -6.42 10.85 29.29
C LEU A 227 -5.99 10.06 30.53
N ASP A 228 -6.13 10.68 31.71
CA ASP A 228 -5.69 10.10 32.98
C ASP A 228 -6.46 8.83 33.38
N ASP A 229 -7.68 8.66 32.85
CA ASP A 229 -8.50 7.47 33.02
C ASP A 229 -8.17 6.34 32.03
N GLY A 230 -7.20 6.56 31.13
CA GLY A 230 -6.80 5.61 30.09
C GLY A 230 -7.64 5.67 28.82
N SER A 231 -8.63 6.58 28.75
CA SER A 231 -9.39 6.77 27.51
C SER A 231 -8.54 7.41 26.41
N ILE A 232 -8.81 7.02 25.17
CA ILE A 232 -8.02 7.38 24.00
C ILE A 232 -8.88 8.17 23.01
N HIS A 233 -8.47 9.40 22.70
CA HIS A 233 -9.02 10.19 21.62
C HIS A 233 -8.08 10.16 20.44
N ARG A 234 -8.61 9.91 19.23
CA ARG A 234 -7.84 9.71 17.99
C ARG A 234 -8.35 10.65 16.90
N ARG A 235 -7.44 11.29 16.21
CA ARG A 235 -7.74 12.09 15.02
C ARG A 235 -6.70 11.85 13.95
N ARG A 236 -7.13 11.42 12.76
CA ARG A 236 -6.26 11.26 11.60
C ARG A 236 -5.97 12.61 10.96
N HIS A 237 -4.69 12.82 10.62
CA HIS A 237 -4.21 14.00 9.93
C HIS A 237 -3.55 13.58 8.63
N ARG A 238 -3.97 14.18 7.53
CA ARG A 238 -3.37 13.92 6.22
C ARG A 238 -1.95 14.49 6.20
N VAL A 239 -0.96 13.61 5.98
CA VAL A 239 0.45 13.95 5.76
C VAL A 239 0.95 13.44 4.41
N ALA A 240 0.14 12.64 3.72
CA ALA A 240 0.45 12.06 2.42
C ALA A 240 0.82 13.14 1.40
N GLN A 241 1.95 12.94 0.72
CA GLN A 241 2.44 13.79 -0.36
C GLN A 241 1.92 13.34 -1.73
N SER A 242 1.29 12.17 -1.79
CA SER A 242 0.85 11.54 -3.02
C SER A 242 -0.60 11.13 -2.97
N GLU A 243 -1.18 11.03 -4.16
CA GLU A 243 -2.49 10.43 -4.39
C GLU A 243 -2.36 9.34 -5.44
N MET A 244 -3.07 8.22 -5.23
CA MET A 244 -3.17 7.13 -6.20
C MET A 244 -4.62 6.82 -6.49
N HIS A 245 -4.94 6.63 -7.78
CA HIS A 245 -6.28 6.34 -8.25
C HIS A 245 -6.31 5.10 -9.13
N ASP A 246 -7.31 4.26 -8.92
CA ASP A 246 -7.71 3.19 -9.84
C ASP A 246 -8.91 3.66 -10.65
N VAL A 247 -8.79 3.61 -11.98
CA VAL A 247 -9.83 4.07 -12.89
C VAL A 247 -10.12 2.97 -13.90
N ALA A 248 -11.31 2.39 -13.82
CA ALA A 248 -11.80 1.47 -14.84
C ALA A 248 -12.40 2.27 -16.00
N VAL A 249 -12.02 1.93 -17.24
CA VAL A 249 -12.50 2.61 -18.45
C VAL A 249 -13.06 1.59 -19.41
N ASP A 250 -14.36 1.71 -19.69
CA ASP A 250 -15.02 0.92 -20.71
C ASP A 250 -14.74 1.53 -22.09
N VAL A 251 -14.07 0.75 -22.95
CA VAL A 251 -13.74 1.15 -24.33
C VAL A 251 -14.67 0.56 -25.37
N SER A 252 -15.77 -0.04 -24.96
CA SER A 252 -16.78 -0.59 -25.88
C SER A 252 -17.30 0.50 -26.84
N GLY A 253 -17.37 0.13 -28.11
CA GLY A 253 -17.82 1.03 -29.17
C GLY A 253 -16.82 2.10 -29.61
N CYS A 254 -15.58 2.08 -29.12
CA CYS A 254 -14.50 2.90 -29.67
C CYS A 254 -14.10 2.33 -31.03
N ALA A 255 -14.25 3.15 -32.08
CA ALA A 255 -13.93 2.77 -33.47
C ALA A 255 -12.50 3.17 -33.88
N SER A 256 -11.79 3.90 -33.03
CA SER A 256 -10.44 4.36 -33.33
C SER A 256 -9.59 4.48 -32.05
N ARG A 257 -8.25 4.47 -32.25
CA ARG A 257 -7.27 4.81 -31.20
C ARG A 257 -7.57 6.15 -30.55
N GLN A 258 -8.03 7.12 -31.34
CA GLN A 258 -8.34 8.47 -30.83
C GLN A 258 -9.57 8.45 -29.91
N ASP A 259 -10.57 7.61 -30.17
CA ASP A 259 -11.75 7.48 -29.30
C ASP A 259 -11.35 6.90 -27.95
N VAL A 260 -10.48 5.87 -27.93
CA VAL A 260 -9.94 5.30 -26.69
C VAL A 260 -9.19 6.36 -25.89
N ARG A 261 -8.29 7.11 -26.54
CA ARG A 261 -7.54 8.20 -25.90
C ARG A 261 -8.46 9.27 -25.30
N GLN A 262 -9.47 9.65 -26.04
CA GLN A 262 -10.44 10.67 -25.58
C GLN A 262 -11.20 10.15 -24.36
N ARG A 263 -11.68 8.90 -24.40
CA ARG A 263 -12.42 8.29 -23.29
C ARG A 263 -11.56 8.17 -22.03
N VAL A 264 -10.30 7.74 -22.16
CA VAL A 264 -9.36 7.70 -21.03
C VAL A 264 -9.12 9.11 -20.48
N LYS A 265 -8.90 10.10 -21.36
CA LYS A 265 -8.70 11.50 -20.96
C LYS A 265 -9.91 12.06 -20.19
N GLU A 266 -11.11 11.74 -20.60
CA GLU A 266 -12.36 12.13 -19.92
C GLU A 266 -12.47 11.46 -18.54
N ALA A 267 -12.14 10.17 -18.44
CA ALA A 267 -12.12 9.46 -17.17
C ALA A 267 -11.08 10.01 -16.18
N LEU A 268 -10.05 10.69 -16.68
CA LEU A 268 -9.03 11.37 -15.87
C LEU A 268 -9.40 12.82 -15.51
N ALA A 269 -10.54 13.32 -15.96
CA ALA A 269 -10.93 14.70 -15.69
C ALA A 269 -11.06 14.97 -14.18
N GLY A 270 -10.47 16.08 -13.71
CA GLY A 270 -10.50 16.46 -12.29
C GLY A 270 -9.62 15.62 -11.35
N ARG A 271 -8.90 14.61 -11.86
CA ARG A 271 -7.97 13.78 -11.06
C ARG A 271 -6.55 14.33 -11.14
N GLY A 272 -5.82 14.21 -10.05
CA GLY A 272 -4.38 14.44 -9.97
C GLY A 272 -3.64 13.21 -9.49
N GLY A 273 -2.32 13.31 -9.33
CA GLY A 273 -1.49 12.23 -8.79
C GLY A 273 -1.24 11.08 -9.77
N LEU A 274 -0.99 9.90 -9.23
CA LEU A 274 -0.68 8.69 -10.00
C LEU A 274 -1.95 7.92 -10.32
N VAL A 275 -2.12 7.49 -11.57
CA VAL A 275 -3.34 6.81 -11.98
C VAL A 275 -3.02 5.46 -12.61
N ARG A 276 -3.70 4.41 -12.15
CA ARG A 276 -3.79 3.15 -12.84
C ARG A 276 -5.10 3.10 -13.63
N VAL A 277 -4.99 2.96 -14.95
CA VAL A 277 -6.14 2.81 -15.84
C VAL A 277 -6.29 1.33 -16.19
N THR A 278 -7.44 0.75 -15.91
CA THR A 278 -7.80 -0.60 -16.32
C THR A 278 -8.83 -0.52 -17.45
N LEU A 279 -8.42 -0.93 -18.65
CA LEU A 279 -9.31 -0.97 -19.82
C LEU A 279 -10.15 -2.25 -19.78
N HIS A 280 -11.44 -2.11 -20.03
CA HIS A 280 -12.38 -3.24 -20.16
C HIS A 280 -13.38 -2.98 -21.30
N GLY A 281 -14.17 -4.01 -21.62
CA GLY A 281 -15.18 -3.94 -22.67
C GLY A 281 -14.71 -4.50 -24.01
N GLU A 282 -15.43 -4.18 -25.07
CA GLU A 282 -15.23 -4.74 -26.40
C GLU A 282 -14.67 -3.66 -27.34
N LEU A 283 -13.47 -3.93 -27.88
CA LEU A 283 -12.77 -3.02 -28.79
C LEU A 283 -12.84 -3.58 -30.21
N ASP A 284 -13.12 -2.70 -31.17
CA ASP A 284 -13.09 -3.04 -32.59
C ASP A 284 -11.73 -3.70 -32.93
N PRO A 285 -11.72 -4.88 -33.59
CA PRO A 285 -10.49 -5.57 -33.95
C PRO A 285 -9.52 -4.73 -34.77
N ASP A 286 -10.02 -3.73 -35.52
CA ASP A 286 -9.19 -2.84 -36.33
C ASP A 286 -8.53 -1.72 -35.56
N VAL A 287 -8.88 -1.53 -34.29
CA VAL A 287 -8.19 -0.57 -33.43
C VAL A 287 -6.86 -1.13 -32.95
N ASP A 288 -5.78 -0.63 -33.54
CA ASP A 288 -4.40 -0.95 -33.15
C ASP A 288 -3.95 -0.01 -32.03
N LEU A 289 -4.09 -0.46 -30.77
CA LEU A 289 -3.79 0.34 -29.58
C LEU A 289 -2.47 -0.08 -28.93
N HIS A 290 -1.50 0.84 -28.90
CA HIS A 290 -0.22 0.64 -28.24
C HIS A 290 -0.27 1.30 -26.85
N LEU A 291 -0.57 0.53 -25.78
CA LEU A 291 -0.80 1.05 -24.43
C LEU A 291 0.36 1.92 -23.91
N ALA A 292 1.62 1.49 -24.16
CA ALA A 292 2.80 2.16 -23.67
C ALA A 292 3.07 3.55 -24.30
N THR A 293 2.49 3.82 -25.45
CA THR A 293 2.69 5.08 -26.18
C THR A 293 1.43 5.93 -26.29
N ASP A 294 0.28 5.28 -26.47
CA ASP A 294 -1.00 5.96 -26.72
C ASP A 294 -1.64 6.51 -25.45
N LEU A 295 -1.40 5.85 -24.30
CA LEU A 295 -2.06 6.15 -23.03
C LEU A 295 -1.08 6.63 -21.96
N THR A 296 -0.05 7.36 -22.35
CA THR A 296 0.84 8.05 -21.41
C THR A 296 0.26 9.39 -20.97
N ALA A 297 0.69 9.89 -19.83
CA ALA A 297 0.26 11.21 -19.34
C ALA A 297 0.56 12.33 -20.37
N ALA A 298 1.74 12.27 -21.03
CA ALA A 298 2.13 13.20 -22.06
C ALA A 298 1.25 13.10 -23.31
N SER A 299 1.00 11.85 -23.81
CA SER A 299 0.18 11.63 -25.01
C SER A 299 -1.27 12.08 -24.82
N LEU A 300 -1.79 12.00 -23.59
CA LEU A 300 -3.13 12.45 -23.23
C LEU A 300 -3.21 13.94 -22.88
N GLY A 301 -2.07 14.63 -22.77
CA GLY A 301 -1.99 16.04 -22.39
C GLY A 301 -2.49 16.31 -20.97
N VAL A 302 -2.15 15.43 -20.03
CA VAL A 302 -2.54 15.53 -18.60
C VAL A 302 -1.35 15.49 -17.65
N ALA A 303 -0.11 15.53 -18.17
CA ALA A 303 1.12 15.36 -17.40
C ALA A 303 1.29 16.38 -16.27
N ASP A 304 0.74 17.59 -16.41
CA ASP A 304 0.83 18.65 -15.39
C ASP A 304 0.19 18.23 -14.04
N ARG A 305 -0.85 17.41 -14.07
CA ARG A 305 -1.61 16.99 -12.90
C ARG A 305 -1.53 15.50 -12.64
N VAL A 306 -1.29 14.69 -13.66
CA VAL A 306 -1.13 13.24 -13.61
C VAL A 306 0.27 12.89 -14.12
N PRO A 307 1.31 12.89 -13.27
CA PRO A 307 2.69 12.69 -13.70
C PRO A 307 2.95 11.28 -14.26
N ALA A 308 2.16 10.29 -13.87
CA ALA A 308 2.27 8.95 -14.44
C ALA A 308 0.92 8.23 -14.52
N ILE A 309 0.79 7.45 -15.60
CA ILE A 309 -0.33 6.55 -15.84
C ILE A 309 0.23 5.14 -16.02
N VAL A 310 -0.29 4.19 -15.26
CA VAL A 310 -0.05 2.76 -15.44
C VAL A 310 -1.28 2.16 -16.10
N VAL A 311 -1.12 1.59 -17.30
CA VAL A 311 -2.26 1.01 -18.01
C VAL A 311 -2.22 -0.50 -17.86
N ARG A 312 -3.38 -1.07 -17.51
CA ARG A 312 -3.61 -2.52 -17.48
C ARG A 312 -4.73 -2.88 -18.44
N ARG A 313 -4.59 -4.03 -19.05
CA ARG A 313 -5.70 -4.71 -19.72
C ARG A 313 -6.47 -5.46 -18.62
N GLY A 314 -7.73 -5.11 -18.44
CA GLY A 314 -8.68 -5.90 -17.65
C GLY A 314 -9.38 -6.93 -18.54
N SER A 315 -10.70 -6.98 -18.47
CA SER A 315 -11.52 -7.81 -19.36
C SER A 315 -11.70 -7.15 -20.75
N LEU A 316 -10.60 -6.78 -21.41
CA LEU A 316 -10.62 -6.17 -22.75
C LEU A 316 -10.70 -7.28 -23.80
N ARG A 317 -11.69 -7.20 -24.68
CA ARG A 317 -11.99 -8.20 -25.71
C ARG A 317 -11.99 -7.58 -27.10
N ALA A 318 -11.73 -8.38 -28.12
CA ALA A 318 -11.94 -7.95 -29.51
C ALA A 318 -13.38 -8.27 -29.93
N ALA A 319 -14.06 -7.27 -30.47
CA ALA A 319 -15.44 -7.36 -30.93
C ALA A 319 -15.51 -7.89 -32.37
N TYR A 320 -15.17 -9.17 -32.58
CA TYR A 320 -15.35 -9.80 -33.90
C TYR A 320 -16.81 -10.15 -34.16
N ASP A 321 -17.30 -9.82 -35.37
CA ASP A 321 -18.55 -10.33 -35.86
C ASP A 321 -18.40 -11.81 -36.32
N ILE A 322 -18.59 -12.71 -35.35
CA ILE A 322 -18.38 -14.14 -35.54
C ILE A 322 -19.30 -14.71 -36.63
N ASP A 323 -20.54 -14.22 -36.72
CA ASP A 323 -21.49 -14.71 -37.73
C ASP A 323 -21.10 -14.28 -39.15
N ALA A 324 -20.65 -13.05 -39.31
CA ALA A 324 -20.12 -12.56 -40.58
C ALA A 324 -18.86 -13.33 -40.99
N ILE A 325 -17.91 -13.53 -40.09
CA ILE A 325 -16.64 -14.24 -40.35
C ILE A 325 -16.93 -15.71 -40.66
N LYS A 326 -17.82 -16.37 -39.95
CA LYS A 326 -18.25 -17.75 -40.21
C LYS A 326 -18.76 -17.95 -41.63
N ALA A 327 -19.41 -16.94 -42.21
CA ALA A 327 -19.96 -16.98 -43.56
C ALA A 327 -18.86 -16.81 -44.64
N GLU A 328 -17.67 -16.35 -44.30
CA GLU A 328 -16.59 -16.14 -45.24
C GLU A 328 -16.06 -17.45 -45.83
N GLN A 329 -15.74 -17.44 -47.12
CA GLN A 329 -15.04 -18.53 -47.84
C GLN A 329 -13.52 -18.32 -47.77
N THR A 330 -12.99 -18.08 -46.53
CA THR A 330 -11.61 -17.78 -46.26
C THR A 330 -11.03 -18.74 -45.21
N VAL A 331 -9.71 -18.68 -44.94
CA VAL A 331 -9.06 -19.42 -43.85
C VAL A 331 -9.67 -18.99 -42.50
N ARG A 332 -9.98 -17.70 -42.33
CA ARG A 332 -10.61 -17.16 -41.12
C ARG A 332 -12.00 -17.79 -40.90
N GLY A 333 -12.82 -17.81 -41.94
CA GLY A 333 -14.17 -18.42 -41.85
C GLY A 333 -14.10 -19.92 -41.57
N GLN A 334 -13.15 -20.64 -42.18
CA GLN A 334 -12.95 -22.06 -41.90
C GLN A 334 -12.52 -22.30 -40.46
N PHE A 335 -11.55 -21.52 -39.99
CA PHE A 335 -11.08 -21.58 -38.60
C PHE A 335 -12.23 -21.38 -37.59
N VAL A 336 -13.06 -20.37 -37.79
CA VAL A 336 -14.21 -20.12 -36.91
C VAL A 336 -15.19 -21.31 -36.93
N ARG A 337 -15.49 -21.86 -38.09
CA ARG A 337 -16.38 -23.07 -38.22
C ARG A 337 -15.79 -24.24 -37.44
N ASP A 338 -14.52 -24.54 -37.64
CA ASP A 338 -13.84 -25.68 -36.99
C ASP A 338 -13.83 -25.53 -35.46
N VAL A 339 -13.60 -24.33 -34.93
CA VAL A 339 -13.66 -24.07 -33.48
C VAL A 339 -15.06 -24.19 -32.91
N LEU A 340 -16.07 -23.67 -33.62
CA LEU A 340 -17.48 -23.81 -33.18
C LEU A 340 -17.95 -25.28 -33.17
N ASP A 341 -17.42 -26.12 -34.08
CA ASP A 341 -17.73 -27.54 -34.17
C ASP A 341 -16.92 -28.42 -33.22
N ALA A 342 -15.89 -27.86 -32.55
CA ALA A 342 -14.99 -28.60 -31.67
C ALA A 342 -15.59 -29.00 -30.31
N GLY A 343 -16.79 -28.49 -29.98
CA GLY A 343 -17.50 -28.84 -28.74
C GLY A 343 -16.87 -28.30 -27.46
N LEU A 344 -16.11 -27.19 -27.56
CA LEU A 344 -15.57 -26.46 -26.43
C LEU A 344 -16.67 -25.75 -25.62
N ASP A 345 -16.42 -25.41 -24.38
CA ASP A 345 -17.35 -24.56 -23.64
C ASP A 345 -17.43 -23.13 -24.24
N PRO A 346 -18.49 -22.37 -23.98
CA PRO A 346 -18.69 -21.06 -24.60
C PRO A 346 -17.57 -20.04 -24.36
N GLU A 347 -16.94 -20.05 -23.19
CA GLU A 347 -15.87 -19.12 -22.86
C GLU A 347 -14.56 -19.53 -23.55
N GLU A 348 -14.24 -20.81 -23.55
CA GLU A 348 -13.12 -21.38 -24.25
C GLU A 348 -13.24 -21.20 -25.78
N THR A 349 -14.42 -21.47 -26.32
CA THR A 349 -14.75 -21.24 -27.76
C THR A 349 -14.46 -19.79 -28.15
N ARG A 350 -14.96 -18.85 -27.37
CA ARG A 350 -14.76 -17.43 -27.63
C ARG A 350 -13.29 -17.05 -27.54
N ARG A 351 -12.56 -17.52 -26.50
CA ARG A 351 -11.14 -17.25 -26.31
C ARG A 351 -10.31 -17.78 -27.48
N VAL A 352 -10.54 -19.00 -27.89
CA VAL A 352 -9.83 -19.63 -29.04
C VAL A 352 -10.12 -18.88 -30.34
N ILE A 353 -11.38 -18.52 -30.63
CA ILE A 353 -11.73 -17.76 -31.82
C ILE A 353 -11.04 -16.39 -31.82
N THR A 354 -11.15 -15.64 -30.73
CA THR A 354 -10.55 -14.29 -30.64
C THR A 354 -9.04 -14.33 -30.80
N THR A 355 -8.38 -15.25 -30.11
CA THR A 355 -6.90 -15.40 -30.19
C THR A 355 -6.46 -15.81 -31.59
N GLY A 356 -7.14 -16.79 -32.19
CA GLY A 356 -6.81 -17.27 -33.53
C GLY A 356 -7.06 -16.24 -34.62
N LEU A 357 -8.17 -15.50 -34.57
CA LEU A 357 -8.45 -14.42 -35.52
C LEU A 357 -7.41 -13.31 -35.42
N ARG A 358 -7.02 -12.91 -34.22
CA ARG A 358 -5.95 -11.91 -34.05
C ARG A 358 -4.62 -12.40 -34.61
N ALA A 359 -4.27 -13.66 -34.39
CA ALA A 359 -3.06 -14.26 -34.96
C ALA A 359 -3.12 -14.30 -36.49
N LEU A 360 -4.26 -14.64 -37.07
CA LEU A 360 -4.46 -14.63 -38.52
C LEU A 360 -4.40 -13.22 -39.13
N ASP A 361 -4.80 -12.20 -38.35
CA ASP A 361 -4.70 -10.79 -38.70
C ASP A 361 -3.30 -10.20 -38.45
N GLY A 362 -2.35 -10.99 -37.94
CA GLY A 362 -0.99 -10.53 -37.60
C GLY A 362 -0.92 -9.57 -36.40
N ARG A 363 -1.88 -9.65 -35.48
CA ARG A 363 -2.01 -8.75 -34.32
C ARG A 363 -1.65 -9.43 -33.01
N ASP A 364 -1.20 -8.66 -32.06
CA ASP A 364 -0.92 -9.14 -30.70
C ASP A 364 -2.21 -9.60 -29.98
N VAL A 365 -2.07 -10.56 -29.06
CA VAL A 365 -3.16 -11.03 -28.21
C VAL A 365 -3.61 -9.88 -27.28
N LEU A 366 -4.93 -9.61 -27.21
CA LEU A 366 -5.50 -8.59 -26.32
C LEU A 366 -5.83 -9.13 -24.94
N GLU A 367 -6.21 -10.41 -24.86
CA GLU A 367 -6.60 -11.04 -23.61
C GLU A 367 -5.35 -11.52 -22.86
N VAL A 368 -5.25 -11.14 -21.59
CA VAL A 368 -4.30 -11.72 -20.64
C VAL A 368 -5.13 -12.61 -19.73
N GLU A 369 -4.62 -13.79 -19.42
CA GLU A 369 -5.19 -14.74 -18.46
C GLU A 369 -5.40 -14.13 -17.07
#